data_a8187ddc623242ef08638f968eaabba0
#
_entry.id   a8187ddc623242ef08638f968eaabba0
#
_cell.length_a   1.000
_cell.length_b   1.000
_cell.length_c   1.000
_cell.angle_alpha   90.00
_cell.angle_beta   90.00
_cell.angle_gamma   90.00
#
_symmetry.space_group_name_H-M   'P 1'
#
loop_
_entity.id
_entity.type
_entity.pdbx_description
1 polymer ?
#
loop_
_entity_poly.entity_id
_entity_poly.type
_entity_poly.pdbx_seq_one_letter_code
_entity_poly.pdbx_strand_id
1 'polypeptide(L)'
;MVHACKNPCHVQAIGYQGSLPSTHPNYLILARGQNLYLNLIDPPKPLFMPASFDAFLAFANQEWLAGRTLLVHCNQGESRAPSLALLFLAKRRSALDNSSYTAARGQFEKLYPTYKPGPGIQTYFDSKWGELGVSR
;
A
#
# COMPACT_ATOMS: atom_id res chain seq x y z
N MET A 1 -2.09 6.61 10.67
CA MET A 1 -2.60 6.90 9.31
C MET A 1 -1.56 6.53 8.27
N VAL A 2 -1.97 5.89 7.21
CA VAL A 2 -1.10 5.54 6.09
C VAL A 2 -1.37 6.50 4.93
N HIS A 3 -0.33 7.22 4.53
CA HIS A 3 -0.38 8.20 3.44
C HIS A 3 0.25 7.54 2.19
N ALA A 4 -0.60 6.94 1.36
CA ALA A 4 -0.18 6.15 0.20
C ALA A 4 -0.10 7.01 -1.05
N CYS A 5 0.60 8.15 -0.97
CA CYS A 5 0.78 9.01 -2.11
C CYS A 5 2.13 9.74 -2.07
N LYS A 6 2.76 9.89 -3.24
CA LYS A 6 3.98 10.68 -3.36
C LYS A 6 3.66 12.17 -3.23
N ASN A 7 2.76 12.68 -4.04
CA ASN A 7 2.34 14.08 -4.04
C ASN A 7 0.90 14.21 -3.52
N PRO A 8 0.64 15.06 -2.52
CA PRO A 8 1.61 15.88 -1.78
C PRO A 8 2.22 15.17 -0.56
N CYS A 9 1.80 13.96 -0.24
CA CYS A 9 2.02 13.33 1.07
C CYS A 9 3.49 13.13 1.41
N HIS A 10 4.19 12.29 0.62
CA HIS A 10 5.58 11.96 0.88
C HIS A 10 6.49 13.18 0.67
N VAL A 11 6.22 13.95 -0.39
CA VAL A 11 6.98 15.18 -0.69
C VAL A 11 6.91 16.15 0.47
N GLN A 12 5.73 16.44 1.01
CA GLN A 12 5.55 17.38 2.11
C GLN A 12 6.14 16.86 3.42
N ALA A 13 6.02 15.57 3.69
CA ALA A 13 6.52 14.97 4.92
C ALA A 13 8.04 15.06 5.03
N ILE A 14 8.76 14.85 3.91
CA ILE A 14 10.22 14.96 3.87
C ILE A 14 10.66 16.37 3.60
N GLY A 15 9.90 17.13 2.79
CA GLY A 15 10.19 18.54 2.52
C GLY A 15 11.10 18.76 1.32
N TYR A 16 11.18 17.84 0.38
CA TYR A 16 12.01 18.02 -0.82
C TYR A 16 11.21 18.66 -1.96
N GLN A 17 11.96 19.21 -2.92
CA GLN A 17 11.43 19.74 -4.16
C GLN A 17 12.03 18.95 -5.34
N GLY A 18 11.24 18.75 -6.39
CA GLY A 18 11.66 17.96 -7.53
C GLY A 18 11.71 16.47 -7.20
N SER A 19 12.88 15.86 -7.35
CA SER A 19 13.07 14.43 -7.08
C SER A 19 14.00 14.20 -5.90
N LEU A 20 13.74 13.11 -5.18
CA LEU A 20 14.58 12.66 -4.08
C LEU A 20 15.49 11.54 -4.62
N PRO A 21 16.81 11.53 -4.28
CA PRO A 21 17.69 10.46 -4.69
C PRO A 21 17.20 9.09 -4.19
N SER A 22 17.28 8.08 -5.03
CA SER A 22 16.87 6.72 -4.65
C SER A 22 17.72 6.13 -3.51
N THR A 23 18.87 6.72 -3.25
CA THR A 23 19.75 6.34 -2.14
C THR A 23 19.38 6.99 -0.82
N HIS A 24 18.43 7.93 -0.83
CA HIS A 24 17.98 8.58 0.41
C HIS A 24 17.31 7.56 1.33
N PRO A 25 17.60 7.58 2.66
CA PRO A 25 17.04 6.59 3.60
C PRO A 25 15.51 6.52 3.58
N ASN A 26 14.84 7.64 3.34
CA ASN A 26 13.38 7.72 3.33
C ASN A 26 12.80 7.83 1.92
N TYR A 27 13.54 7.34 0.91
CA TYR A 27 13.07 7.42 -0.47
C TYR A 27 11.73 6.72 -0.69
N LEU A 28 11.58 5.52 -0.16
CA LEU A 28 10.34 4.73 -0.29
C LEU A 28 9.39 4.93 0.88
N ILE A 29 9.92 5.08 2.09
CA ILE A 29 9.16 4.93 3.33
C ILE A 29 9.63 5.96 4.34
N LEU A 30 8.67 6.64 4.97
CA LEU A 30 8.94 7.46 6.15
C LEU A 30 7.92 7.12 7.23
N ALA A 31 8.41 6.68 8.39
CA ALA A 31 7.57 6.47 9.57
C ALA A 31 7.81 7.62 10.56
N ARG A 32 6.74 8.28 10.99
CA ARG A 32 6.80 9.40 11.92
C ARG A 32 5.61 9.36 12.86
N GLY A 33 5.85 9.01 14.14
CA GLY A 33 4.78 8.87 15.11
C GLY A 33 3.81 7.77 14.70
N GLN A 34 2.53 8.09 14.62
CA GLN A 34 1.49 7.16 14.19
C GLN A 34 1.17 7.29 12.69
N ASN A 35 2.11 7.83 11.92
CA ASN A 35 1.95 8.04 10.48
C ASN A 35 3.00 7.28 9.70
N LEU A 36 2.57 6.67 8.62
CA LEU A 36 3.43 6.03 7.62
C LEU A 36 3.22 6.75 6.29
N TYR A 37 4.30 7.20 5.68
CA TYR A 37 4.28 7.88 4.38
C TYR A 37 4.97 6.97 3.37
N LEU A 38 4.25 6.61 2.32
CA LEU A 38 4.76 5.74 1.25
C LEU A 38 4.91 6.54 -0.03
N ASN A 39 6.09 6.44 -0.64
CA ASN A 39 6.35 7.05 -1.94
C ASN A 39 5.71 6.18 -3.03
N LEU A 40 4.39 6.25 -3.14
CA LEU A 40 3.64 5.48 -4.13
C LEU A 40 3.04 6.41 -5.18
N ILE A 41 3.20 6.01 -6.43
CA ILE A 41 2.53 6.60 -7.58
C ILE A 41 1.58 5.55 -8.15
N ASP A 42 0.76 5.94 -9.11
CA ASP A 42 -0.17 5.01 -9.78
C ASP A 42 0.16 4.97 -11.29
N PRO A 43 1.31 4.38 -11.65
CA PRO A 43 1.77 4.37 -13.03
C PRO A 43 1.07 3.29 -13.84
N PRO A 44 1.13 3.39 -15.19
CA PRO A 44 0.59 2.33 -16.05
C PRO A 44 1.44 1.06 -16.04
N LYS A 45 2.68 1.13 -15.56
CA LYS A 45 3.60 -0.01 -15.47
C LYS A 45 3.82 -0.43 -14.01
N PRO A 46 4.20 -1.69 -13.73
CA PRO A 46 4.36 -2.16 -12.35
C PRO A 46 5.68 -1.68 -11.71
N LEU A 47 5.83 -0.38 -11.53
CA LEU A 47 7.03 0.26 -10.99
C LEU A 47 6.95 0.34 -9.47
N PHE A 48 6.91 -0.80 -8.79
CA PHE A 48 6.80 -0.88 -7.34
C PHE A 48 7.94 -1.70 -6.75
N MET A 49 8.20 -1.45 -5.46
CA MET A 49 9.21 -2.18 -4.69
C MET A 49 8.54 -2.96 -3.56
N PRO A 50 8.91 -4.23 -3.34
CA PRO A 50 8.32 -5.04 -2.26
C PRO A 50 8.45 -4.39 -0.88
N ALA A 51 9.53 -3.64 -0.64
CA ALA A 51 9.77 -2.98 0.63
C ALA A 51 8.64 -2.06 1.06
N SER A 52 8.01 -1.36 0.11
CA SER A 52 6.89 -0.46 0.40
C SER A 52 5.69 -1.23 0.95
N PHE A 53 5.38 -2.38 0.37
CA PHE A 53 4.25 -3.20 0.79
C PHE A 53 4.55 -3.95 2.09
N ASP A 54 5.77 -4.45 2.25
CA ASP A 54 6.19 -5.10 3.49
C ASP A 54 6.14 -4.14 4.67
N ALA A 55 6.60 -2.90 4.49
CA ALA A 55 6.54 -1.86 5.51
C ALA A 55 5.10 -1.49 5.86
N PHE A 56 4.24 -1.38 4.85
CA PHE A 56 2.82 -1.13 5.08
C PHE A 56 2.19 -2.25 5.91
N LEU A 57 2.43 -3.51 5.56
CA LEU A 57 1.85 -4.65 6.26
C LEU A 57 2.31 -4.69 7.72
N ALA A 58 3.60 -4.44 7.99
CA ALA A 58 4.13 -4.41 9.34
C ALA A 58 3.49 -3.28 10.17
N PHE A 59 3.41 -2.08 9.61
CA PHE A 59 2.78 -0.93 10.26
C PHE A 59 1.31 -1.18 10.54
N ALA A 60 0.57 -1.62 9.53
CA ALA A 60 -0.88 -1.86 9.65
C ALA A 60 -1.18 -2.94 10.69
N ASN A 61 -0.41 -4.02 10.69
CA ASN A 61 -0.59 -5.10 11.65
C ASN A 61 -0.31 -4.64 13.08
N GLN A 62 0.74 -3.85 13.27
CA GLN A 62 1.07 -3.28 14.58
C GLN A 62 -0.05 -2.38 15.11
N GLU A 63 -0.56 -1.50 14.27
CA GLU A 63 -1.66 -0.60 14.63
C GLU A 63 -2.94 -1.38 14.93
N TRP A 64 -3.24 -2.39 14.13
CA TRP A 64 -4.41 -3.24 14.34
C TRP A 64 -4.33 -3.98 15.68
N LEU A 65 -3.19 -4.62 15.98
CA LEU A 65 -3.01 -5.36 17.22
C LEU A 65 -3.02 -4.44 18.45
N ALA A 66 -2.67 -3.18 18.29
CA ALA A 66 -2.76 -2.18 19.35
C ALA A 66 -4.18 -1.64 19.56
N GLY A 67 -5.15 -2.11 18.79
CA GLY A 67 -6.54 -1.67 18.88
C GLY A 67 -6.82 -0.31 18.30
N ARG A 68 -5.91 0.24 17.49
CA ARG A 68 -6.10 1.54 16.86
C ARG A 68 -6.85 1.42 15.54
N THR A 69 -7.58 2.47 15.19
CA THR A 69 -8.24 2.57 13.89
C THR A 69 -7.19 2.82 12.81
N LEU A 70 -7.18 1.98 11.78
CA LEU A 70 -6.27 2.13 10.66
C LEU A 70 -6.95 2.92 9.55
N LEU A 71 -6.39 4.08 9.22
CA LEU A 71 -6.86 4.90 8.11
C LEU A 71 -5.79 4.91 7.01
N VAL A 72 -6.20 4.51 5.81
CA VAL A 72 -5.33 4.48 4.63
C VAL A 72 -5.93 5.38 3.56
N HIS A 73 -5.13 6.30 3.02
CA HIS A 73 -5.60 7.18 1.96
C HIS A 73 -4.57 7.32 0.83
N CYS A 74 -5.05 7.75 -0.30
CA CYS A 74 -4.25 8.21 -1.44
C CYS A 74 -4.92 9.46 -2.02
N ASN A 75 -4.71 9.77 -3.30
CA ASN A 75 -5.30 10.99 -3.87
C ASN A 75 -6.79 10.86 -4.12
N GLN A 76 -7.26 9.73 -4.66
CA GLN A 76 -8.66 9.56 -5.09
C GLN A 76 -9.41 8.45 -4.35
N GLY A 77 -8.70 7.58 -3.62
CA GLY A 77 -9.32 6.48 -2.90
C GLY A 77 -9.81 5.34 -3.80
N GLU A 78 -9.34 5.25 -5.04
CA GLU A 78 -9.79 4.24 -6.00
C GLU A 78 -8.79 3.12 -6.22
N SER A 79 -7.49 3.40 -6.15
CA SER A 79 -6.44 2.46 -6.54
C SER A 79 -5.45 2.14 -5.42
N ARG A 80 -4.57 3.07 -5.08
CA ARG A 80 -3.46 2.81 -4.13
C ARG A 80 -3.94 2.46 -2.73
N ALA A 81 -4.75 3.31 -2.13
CA ALA A 81 -5.24 3.08 -0.76
C ALA A 81 -6.10 1.82 -0.67
N PRO A 82 -7.10 1.59 -1.53
CA PRO A 82 -7.87 0.37 -1.45
C PRO A 82 -7.04 -0.88 -1.78
N SER A 83 -6.04 -0.79 -2.66
CA SER A 83 -5.14 -1.91 -2.93
C SER A 83 -4.36 -2.33 -1.70
N LEU A 84 -3.89 -1.35 -0.91
CA LEU A 84 -3.21 -1.63 0.37
C LEU A 84 -4.19 -2.26 1.38
N ALA A 85 -5.41 -1.75 1.47
CA ALA A 85 -6.43 -2.32 2.36
C ALA A 85 -6.74 -3.77 1.99
N LEU A 86 -6.91 -4.05 0.69
CA LEU A 86 -7.12 -5.40 0.19
C LEU A 86 -5.96 -6.32 0.59
N LEU A 87 -4.72 -5.85 0.39
CA LEU A 87 -3.53 -6.61 0.73
C LEU A 87 -3.48 -6.95 2.23
N PHE A 88 -3.77 -5.99 3.09
CA PHE A 88 -3.80 -6.21 4.54
C PHE A 88 -4.87 -7.23 4.94
N LEU A 89 -6.08 -7.09 4.42
CA LEU A 89 -7.18 -7.99 4.73
C LEU A 89 -6.88 -9.43 4.28
N ALA A 90 -6.23 -9.59 3.14
CA ALA A 90 -5.87 -10.92 2.63
C ALA A 90 -4.67 -11.52 3.37
N LYS A 91 -3.59 -10.74 3.55
CA LYS A 91 -2.31 -11.27 4.01
C LYS A 91 -2.19 -11.34 5.54
N ARG A 92 -2.89 -10.48 6.27
CA ARG A 92 -2.73 -10.37 7.73
C ARG A 92 -3.99 -10.67 8.52
N ARG A 93 -5.16 -10.43 7.94
CA ARG A 93 -6.43 -10.62 8.66
C ARG A 93 -7.18 -11.86 8.24
N SER A 94 -6.78 -12.52 7.18
CA SER A 94 -7.48 -13.68 6.60
C SER A 94 -8.96 -13.40 6.34
N ALA A 95 -9.28 -12.13 6.08
CA ALA A 95 -10.64 -11.70 5.80
C ALA A 95 -11.00 -11.87 4.31
N LEU A 96 -10.00 -12.03 3.46
CA LEU A 96 -10.15 -12.27 2.03
C LEU A 96 -9.35 -13.50 1.64
N ASP A 97 -9.77 -14.14 0.54
CA ASP A 97 -9.05 -15.28 -0.03
C ASP A 97 -7.64 -14.87 -0.46
N ASN A 98 -6.63 -15.49 0.12
CA ASN A 98 -5.22 -15.17 -0.13
C ASN A 98 -4.59 -16.06 -1.21
N SER A 99 -5.37 -16.89 -1.90
CA SER A 99 -4.81 -17.79 -2.91
C SER A 99 -4.27 -17.06 -4.14
N SER A 100 -4.89 -15.93 -4.51
CA SER A 100 -4.44 -15.08 -5.60
C SER A 100 -4.99 -13.67 -5.44
N TYR A 101 -4.40 -12.71 -6.16
CA TYR A 101 -4.95 -11.36 -6.21
C TYR A 101 -6.36 -11.35 -6.80
N THR A 102 -6.59 -12.12 -7.87
CA THR A 102 -7.90 -12.20 -8.51
C THR A 102 -8.97 -12.67 -7.54
N ALA A 103 -8.69 -13.70 -6.74
CA ALA A 103 -9.63 -14.20 -5.74
C ALA A 103 -9.90 -13.17 -4.64
N ALA A 104 -8.83 -12.54 -4.11
CA ALA A 104 -8.97 -11.50 -3.11
C ALA A 104 -9.76 -10.29 -3.63
N ARG A 105 -9.46 -9.87 -4.86
CA ARG A 105 -10.13 -8.75 -5.50
C ARG A 105 -11.63 -9.00 -5.67
N GLY A 106 -12.00 -10.19 -6.11
CA GLY A 106 -13.41 -10.54 -6.28
C GLY A 106 -14.22 -10.40 -4.99
N GLN A 107 -13.64 -10.78 -3.87
CA GLN A 107 -14.27 -10.61 -2.56
C GLN A 107 -14.23 -9.14 -2.09
N PHE A 108 -13.11 -8.45 -2.32
CA PHE A 108 -12.93 -7.07 -1.87
C PHE A 108 -13.89 -6.11 -2.59
N GLU A 109 -14.17 -6.33 -3.86
CA GLU A 109 -15.08 -5.48 -4.64
C GLU A 109 -16.50 -5.46 -4.07
N LYS A 110 -16.90 -6.52 -3.36
CA LYS A 110 -18.19 -6.56 -2.67
C LYS A 110 -18.21 -5.65 -1.44
N LEU A 111 -17.03 -5.44 -0.80
CA LEU A 111 -16.90 -4.56 0.36
C LEU A 111 -16.64 -3.12 -0.06
N TYR A 112 -15.98 -2.92 -1.18
CA TYR A 112 -15.58 -1.60 -1.67
C TYR A 112 -15.82 -1.50 -3.17
N PRO A 113 -17.08 -1.26 -3.59
CA PRO A 113 -17.45 -1.26 -5.02
C PRO A 113 -16.76 -0.21 -5.88
N THR A 114 -16.21 0.85 -5.25
CA THR A 114 -15.50 1.91 -5.97
C THR A 114 -14.04 1.55 -6.28
N TYR A 115 -13.60 0.34 -5.92
CA TYR A 115 -12.23 -0.10 -6.20
C TYR A 115 -11.96 -0.13 -7.71
N LYS A 116 -10.97 0.64 -8.12
CA LYS A 116 -10.59 0.77 -9.52
C LYS A 116 -9.07 0.84 -9.61
N PRO A 117 -8.38 -0.32 -9.48
CA PRO A 117 -6.92 -0.34 -9.46
C PRO A 117 -6.35 0.08 -10.80
N GLY A 118 -5.26 0.85 -10.75
CA GLY A 118 -4.51 1.20 -11.93
C GLY A 118 -3.84 -0.03 -12.55
N PRO A 119 -3.50 0.02 -13.86
CA PRO A 119 -2.93 -1.13 -14.55
C PRO A 119 -1.58 -1.57 -13.97
N GLY A 120 -0.75 -0.66 -13.47
CA GLY A 120 0.52 -1.01 -12.85
C GLY A 120 0.36 -1.82 -11.57
N ILE A 121 -0.57 -1.41 -10.70
CA ILE A 121 -0.88 -2.13 -9.46
C ILE A 121 -1.46 -3.52 -9.77
N GLN A 122 -2.37 -3.61 -10.73
CA GLN A 122 -2.94 -4.90 -11.14
C GLN A 122 -1.86 -5.86 -11.60
N THR A 123 -0.99 -5.42 -12.50
CA THR A 123 0.10 -6.24 -13.03
C THR A 123 1.05 -6.67 -11.92
N TYR A 124 1.39 -5.74 -11.02
CA TYR A 124 2.30 -6.05 -9.92
C TYR A 124 1.69 -7.09 -8.96
N PHE A 125 0.45 -6.90 -8.55
CA PHE A 125 -0.20 -7.84 -7.63
C PHE A 125 -0.43 -9.20 -8.29
N ASP A 126 -0.80 -9.24 -9.57
CA ASP A 126 -0.96 -10.50 -10.27
C ASP A 126 0.34 -11.31 -10.32
N SER A 127 1.46 -10.65 -10.57
CA SER A 127 2.75 -11.33 -10.73
C SER A 127 3.48 -11.59 -9.42
N LYS A 128 3.22 -10.77 -8.37
CA LYS A 128 3.98 -10.81 -7.12
C LYS A 128 3.17 -11.24 -5.91
N TRP A 129 1.93 -11.62 -6.08
CA TRP A 129 1.02 -11.88 -4.96
C TRP A 129 1.60 -12.85 -3.93
N GLY A 130 2.17 -13.97 -4.37
CA GLY A 130 2.73 -14.97 -3.48
C GLY A 130 3.98 -14.52 -2.73
N GLU A 131 4.65 -13.48 -3.20
CA GLU A 131 5.87 -12.94 -2.59
C GLU A 131 5.57 -11.84 -1.58
N LEU A 132 4.41 -11.20 -1.67
CA LEU A 132 4.04 -10.10 -0.80
C LEU A 132 3.60 -10.61 0.57
N GLY A 133 4.11 -9.97 1.62
CA GLY A 133 3.74 -10.32 2.98
C GLY A 133 4.36 -11.58 3.53
N VAL A 134 5.31 -12.18 2.83
CA VAL A 134 6.06 -13.34 3.31
C VAL A 134 7.11 -12.86 4.30
N SER A 135 7.25 -13.56 5.44
CA SER A 135 8.31 -13.27 6.41
C SER A 135 9.67 -13.55 5.79
N ARG A 136 10.56 -12.58 5.87
CA ARG A 136 11.90 -12.66 5.29
C ARG A 136 12.97 -12.49 6.32
#